data_382adc8bde047cb3ac15bd432595ee76
#
_entry.id   382adc8bde047cb3ac15bd432595ee76
#
_cell.length_a   1.000
_cell.length_b   1.000
_cell.length_c   1.000
_cell.angle_alpha   90.00
_cell.angle_beta   90.00
_cell.angle_gamma   90.00
#
_symmetry.space_group_name_H-M   'P 1'
#
loop_
_entity.id
_entity.type
_entity.pdbx_description
1 polymer ?
#
loop_
_entity_poly.entity_id
_entity_poly.type
_entity_poly.pdbx_seq_one_letter_code
_entity_poly.pdbx_strand_id
1 'polypeptide(L)'
;KFRVLFFKSNPLIMKLKHIYVTLFVLITSLGFSQLKTITDKTTYPFWINVPEKESTEKQPILIFLHGKSLSGTDLNRVRRYGVLRAMDKGRKIPAIVVAPQLAKGSWNPDKVLEVLEYVKKNYNVDESRIYVCGMSLGGYGTLHFAGKHADKITAAVAICGGGNVSDGCKLATIPLWIQHGDIDYIVPLSESQK
;
A
#
# COMPACT_ATOMS: atom_id res chain seq x y z
N LYS A 1 65.48 33.35 7.08
CA LYS A 1 65.41 31.97 6.55
C LYS A 1 64.08 31.37 6.97
N PHE A 2 63.14 31.22 6.02
CA PHE A 2 61.90 30.50 6.26
C PHE A 2 62.12 28.97 6.04
N ARG A 3 61.83 28.17 7.05
CA ARG A 3 61.83 26.68 6.93
C ARG A 3 60.45 26.22 6.53
N VAL A 4 60.28 25.67 5.38
CA VAL A 4 59.03 25.01 4.95
C VAL A 4 59.07 23.57 5.54
N LEU A 5 58.14 23.29 6.43
CA LEU A 5 57.97 21.93 7.00
C LEU A 5 56.96 21.15 6.13
N PHE A 6 57.43 20.14 5.44
CA PHE A 6 56.59 19.19 4.76
C PHE A 6 56.14 18.10 5.72
N PHE A 7 54.86 18.06 6.07
CA PHE A 7 54.28 16.93 6.77
C PHE A 7 54.03 15.79 5.80
N LYS A 8 54.76 14.71 5.90
CA LYS A 8 54.53 13.47 5.16
C LYS A 8 53.24 12.84 5.73
N SER A 9 52.18 12.76 4.96
CA SER A 9 50.96 12.10 5.37
C SER A 9 51.22 10.60 5.62
N ASN A 10 50.81 10.11 6.77
CA ASN A 10 51.02 8.72 7.15
C ASN A 10 50.15 7.81 6.24
N PRO A 11 50.74 6.87 5.47
CA PRO A 11 49.98 6.04 4.53
C PRO A 11 48.94 5.17 5.23
N LEU A 12 49.08 4.89 6.53
CA LEU A 12 48.08 4.18 7.32
C LEU A 12 46.82 5.02 7.55
N ILE A 13 46.97 6.34 7.78
CA ILE A 13 45.85 7.28 7.97
C ILE A 13 45.09 7.47 6.65
N MET A 14 45.78 7.51 5.51
CA MET A 14 45.15 7.57 4.19
C MET A 14 44.33 6.30 3.90
N LYS A 15 44.85 5.12 4.18
CA LYS A 15 44.12 3.85 4.04
C LYS A 15 42.89 3.78 4.93
N LEU A 16 43.00 4.23 6.19
CA LEU A 16 41.84 4.32 7.09
C LEU A 16 40.76 5.26 6.55
N LYS A 17 41.11 6.43 6.07
CA LYS A 17 40.16 7.38 5.46
C LYS A 17 39.39 6.77 4.29
N HIS A 18 40.06 6.03 3.41
CA HIS A 18 39.42 5.34 2.29
C HIS A 18 38.46 4.24 2.77
N ILE A 19 38.84 3.49 3.83
CA ILE A 19 37.95 2.48 4.42
C ILE A 19 36.69 3.12 5.00
N TYR A 20 36.80 4.24 5.73
CA TYR A 20 35.64 4.95 6.29
C TYR A 20 34.74 5.55 5.18
N VAL A 21 35.29 6.12 4.13
CA VAL A 21 34.52 6.65 2.98
C VAL A 21 33.79 5.51 2.26
N THR A 22 34.48 4.37 2.03
CA THR A 22 33.86 3.19 1.40
C THR A 22 32.75 2.60 2.26
N LEU A 23 32.96 2.51 3.59
CA LEU A 23 31.95 2.03 4.53
C LEU A 23 30.75 2.99 4.60
N PHE A 24 30.98 4.31 4.58
CA PHE A 24 29.92 5.32 4.57
C PHE A 24 29.09 5.27 3.29
N VAL A 25 29.71 5.08 2.13
CA VAL A 25 29.01 4.92 0.83
C VAL A 25 28.20 3.61 0.80
N LEU A 26 28.70 2.53 1.40
CA LEU A 26 27.96 1.25 1.52
C LEU A 26 26.73 1.36 2.45
N ILE A 27 26.78 2.18 3.50
CA ILE A 27 25.67 2.37 4.43
C ILE A 27 24.56 3.24 3.79
N THR A 28 24.87 4.15 2.89
CA THR A 28 23.89 5.00 2.19
C THR A 28 23.10 4.26 1.10
N SER A 29 23.48 3.04 0.74
CA SER A 29 22.77 2.19 -0.22
C SER A 29 21.73 1.27 0.43
N LEU A 30 21.46 1.40 1.74
CA LEU A 30 20.30 0.77 2.36
C LEU A 30 19.05 1.48 1.84
N GLY A 31 18.44 0.90 0.81
CA GLY A 31 17.22 1.41 0.20
C GLY A 31 16.09 1.50 1.23
N PHE A 32 15.57 2.69 1.46
CA PHE A 32 14.37 2.88 2.27
C PHE A 32 13.14 2.59 1.42
N SER A 33 12.22 1.78 1.94
CA SER A 33 10.87 1.63 1.39
C SER A 33 10.29 3.01 1.08
N GLN A 34 10.02 3.29 -0.20
CA GLN A 34 9.64 4.64 -0.61
C GLN A 34 8.12 4.78 -0.63
N LEU A 35 7.56 5.27 0.47
CA LEU A 35 6.16 5.71 0.50
C LEU A 35 6.05 7.02 -0.30
N LYS A 36 5.29 7.01 -1.39
CA LYS A 36 5.07 8.18 -2.26
C LYS A 36 3.60 8.34 -2.66
N THR A 37 3.24 9.51 -3.17
CA THR A 37 1.90 9.82 -3.65
C THR A 37 1.85 9.84 -5.16
N ILE A 38 0.70 9.41 -5.71
CA ILE A 38 0.32 9.55 -7.11
C ILE A 38 -0.99 10.32 -7.13
N THR A 39 -1.01 11.53 -7.72
CA THR A 39 -2.13 12.45 -7.59
C THR A 39 -2.85 12.80 -8.90
N ASP A 40 -2.21 12.58 -10.04
CA ASP A 40 -2.65 13.06 -11.34
C ASP A 40 -2.72 11.98 -12.44
N LYS A 41 -2.60 10.71 -12.08
CA LYS A 41 -2.54 9.57 -13.00
C LYS A 41 -3.79 8.71 -13.03
N THR A 42 -4.64 8.83 -12.00
CA THR A 42 -5.87 8.07 -11.84
C THR A 42 -6.95 8.94 -11.20
N THR A 43 -8.21 8.53 -11.34
CA THR A 43 -9.36 9.26 -10.76
C THR A 43 -9.25 9.35 -9.23
N TYR A 44 -8.75 8.30 -8.57
CA TYR A 44 -8.45 8.34 -7.14
C TYR A 44 -6.96 8.60 -6.95
N PRO A 45 -6.53 9.72 -6.36
CA PRO A 45 -5.16 9.88 -5.91
C PRO A 45 -4.86 8.84 -4.83
N PHE A 46 -3.61 8.37 -4.73
CA PHE A 46 -3.28 7.31 -3.80
C PHE A 46 -1.86 7.39 -3.24
N TRP A 47 -1.66 6.82 -2.06
CA TRP A 47 -0.36 6.46 -1.54
C TRP A 47 0.08 5.12 -2.09
N ILE A 48 1.34 5.00 -2.46
CA ILE A 48 1.96 3.74 -2.83
C ILE A 48 3.25 3.55 -2.06
N ASN A 49 3.42 2.35 -1.51
CA ASN A 49 4.66 1.89 -0.93
C ASN A 49 5.16 0.66 -1.67
N VAL A 50 6.37 0.75 -2.19
CA VAL A 50 7.04 -0.39 -2.82
C VAL A 50 8.06 -0.94 -1.83
N PRO A 51 8.10 -2.27 -1.57
CA PRO A 51 9.11 -2.86 -0.69
C PRO A 51 10.53 -2.53 -1.11
N GLU A 52 11.44 -2.39 -0.13
CA GLU A 52 12.82 -1.92 -0.29
C GLU A 52 13.71 -2.76 -1.23
N LYS A 53 13.33 -3.99 -1.50
CA LYS A 53 14.09 -4.83 -2.41
C LYS A 53 13.67 -4.46 -3.83
N GLU A 54 14.59 -3.92 -4.61
CA GLU A 54 14.62 -4.07 -6.06
C GLU A 54 14.73 -5.57 -6.36
N SER A 55 13.70 -6.29 -6.00
CA SER A 55 13.56 -7.69 -6.29
C SER A 55 13.31 -7.77 -7.79
N THR A 56 14.14 -8.48 -8.50
CA THR A 56 13.83 -8.95 -9.86
C THR A 56 12.54 -9.78 -9.86
N GLU A 57 12.09 -10.21 -8.68
CA GLU A 57 10.87 -10.96 -8.48
C GLU A 57 9.64 -10.05 -8.49
N LYS A 58 8.58 -10.53 -9.12
CA LYS A 58 7.27 -9.88 -9.13
C LYS A 58 6.70 -9.78 -7.72
N GLN A 59 6.17 -8.60 -7.38
CA GLN A 59 5.67 -8.29 -6.04
C GLN A 59 4.15 -8.43 -5.95
N PRO A 60 3.60 -8.98 -4.84
CA PRO A 60 2.16 -8.94 -4.60
C PRO A 60 1.68 -7.50 -4.42
N ILE A 61 0.37 -7.29 -4.66
CA ILE A 61 -0.31 -6.01 -4.36
C ILE A 61 -1.26 -6.18 -3.18
N LEU A 62 -1.31 -5.19 -2.30
CA LEU A 62 -2.33 -5.00 -1.30
C LEU A 62 -2.99 -3.63 -1.48
N ILE A 63 -4.25 -3.60 -1.92
CA ILE A 63 -5.07 -2.39 -2.00
C ILE A 63 -5.85 -2.24 -0.70
N PHE A 64 -5.77 -1.09 -0.05
CA PHE A 64 -6.53 -0.77 1.15
C PHE A 64 -7.53 0.35 0.90
N LEU A 65 -8.82 0.06 1.05
CA LEU A 65 -9.92 1.00 0.91
C LEU A 65 -10.35 1.50 2.29
N HIS A 66 -10.22 2.81 2.51
CA HIS A 66 -10.50 3.42 3.83
C HIS A 66 -12.00 3.61 4.07
N GLY A 67 -12.37 3.79 5.34
CA GLY A 67 -13.73 4.13 5.77
C GLY A 67 -14.06 5.62 5.60
N LYS A 68 -15.37 5.96 5.78
CA LYS A 68 -15.92 7.31 5.57
C LYS A 68 -15.19 8.41 6.35
N SER A 69 -14.71 8.13 7.55
CA SER A 69 -14.00 9.11 8.40
C SER A 69 -12.71 9.66 7.80
N LEU A 70 -12.09 8.96 6.82
CA LEU A 70 -10.91 9.41 6.10
C LEU A 70 -11.24 10.07 4.76
N SER A 71 -12.50 10.10 4.32
CA SER A 71 -12.90 10.78 3.08
C SER A 71 -12.51 12.26 3.09
N GLY A 72 -12.18 12.79 1.92
CA GLY A 72 -11.74 14.16 1.72
C GLY A 72 -10.71 14.28 0.62
N THR A 73 -10.19 15.50 0.41
CA THR A 73 -9.19 15.79 -0.61
C THR A 73 -7.75 15.77 -0.10
N ASP A 74 -7.57 15.78 1.23
CA ASP A 74 -6.24 15.66 1.85
C ASP A 74 -5.83 14.18 1.91
N LEU A 75 -4.89 13.80 1.07
CA LEU A 75 -4.37 12.43 0.97
C LEU A 75 -3.71 11.92 2.28
N ASN A 76 -3.21 12.83 3.14
CA ASN A 76 -2.64 12.45 4.43
C ASN A 76 -3.66 11.85 5.40
N ARG A 77 -4.95 12.08 5.19
CA ARG A 77 -6.01 11.47 6.01
C ARG A 77 -5.95 9.94 5.97
N VAL A 78 -5.58 9.35 4.83
CA VAL A 78 -5.47 7.89 4.66
C VAL A 78 -4.45 7.25 5.60
N ARG A 79 -3.51 8.03 6.13
CA ARG A 79 -2.48 7.56 7.09
C ARG A 79 -2.95 7.51 8.55
N ARG A 80 -4.16 7.98 8.85
CA ARG A 80 -4.64 8.06 10.25
C ARG A 80 -4.95 6.68 10.86
N TYR A 81 -5.36 5.70 10.05
CA TYR A 81 -5.53 4.30 10.46
C TYR A 81 -5.34 3.33 9.28
N GLY A 82 -5.51 2.03 9.53
CA GLY A 82 -5.36 0.99 8.51
C GLY A 82 -3.90 0.69 8.18
N VAL A 83 -3.67 0.22 6.97
CA VAL A 83 -2.39 -0.34 6.53
C VAL A 83 -1.25 0.68 6.61
N LEU A 84 -1.45 1.91 6.15
CA LEU A 84 -0.40 2.95 6.18
C LEU A 84 -0.05 3.33 7.62
N ARG A 85 -1.04 3.42 8.52
CA ARG A 85 -0.77 3.68 9.94
C ARG A 85 0.01 2.55 10.60
N ALA A 86 -0.27 1.30 10.23
CA ALA A 86 0.48 0.16 10.73
C ALA A 86 1.94 0.22 10.24
N MET A 87 2.17 0.63 9.00
CA MET A 87 3.50 0.82 8.44
C MET A 87 4.24 1.98 9.10
N ASP A 88 3.57 3.11 9.36
CA ASP A 88 4.12 4.25 10.11
C ASP A 88 4.55 3.85 11.54
N LYS A 89 3.93 2.81 12.10
CA LYS A 89 4.29 2.20 13.39
C LYS A 89 5.33 1.06 13.28
N GLY A 90 5.99 0.92 12.13
CA GLY A 90 7.06 -0.04 11.90
C GLY A 90 6.63 -1.42 11.38
N ARG A 91 5.32 -1.64 11.06
CA ARG A 91 4.89 -2.89 10.44
C ARG A 91 5.43 -2.97 9.00
N LYS A 92 6.20 -4.00 8.70
CA LYS A 92 6.64 -4.28 7.33
C LYS A 92 5.59 -5.16 6.62
N ILE A 93 5.24 -4.77 5.40
CA ILE A 93 4.30 -5.51 4.55
C ILE A 93 5.06 -5.91 3.29
N PRO A 94 5.24 -7.22 3.01
CA PRO A 94 6.01 -7.70 1.86
C PRO A 94 5.16 -7.68 0.58
N ALA A 95 4.59 -6.50 0.26
CA ALA A 95 3.74 -6.26 -0.91
C ALA A 95 3.83 -4.80 -1.33
N ILE A 96 3.52 -4.51 -2.58
CA ILE A 96 3.21 -3.15 -3.02
C ILE A 96 1.89 -2.76 -2.34
N VAL A 97 1.97 -1.83 -1.40
CA VAL A 97 0.79 -1.33 -0.68
C VAL A 97 0.24 -0.11 -1.41
N VAL A 98 -1.05 -0.15 -1.73
CA VAL A 98 -1.76 0.91 -2.46
C VAL A 98 -2.94 1.37 -1.61
N ALA A 99 -2.99 2.65 -1.28
CA ALA A 99 -4.05 3.22 -0.44
C ALA A 99 -4.67 4.45 -1.13
N PRO A 100 -5.74 4.26 -1.93
CA PRO A 100 -6.43 5.34 -2.61
C PRO A 100 -7.17 6.26 -1.63
N GLN A 101 -7.42 7.51 -2.08
CA GLN A 101 -8.23 8.49 -1.37
C GLN A 101 -9.57 8.67 -2.08
N LEU A 102 -10.65 8.45 -1.35
CA LEU A 102 -12.01 8.78 -1.76
C LEU A 102 -12.37 10.19 -1.24
N ALA A 103 -12.63 11.13 -2.15
CA ALA A 103 -12.97 12.49 -1.76
C ALA A 103 -14.35 12.57 -1.08
N LYS A 104 -15.37 11.92 -1.66
CA LYS A 104 -16.76 11.89 -1.17
C LYS A 104 -17.55 10.74 -1.79
N GLY A 105 -18.70 10.42 -1.21
CA GLY A 105 -19.60 9.38 -1.73
C GLY A 105 -19.15 7.97 -1.38
N SER A 106 -19.29 7.07 -2.32
CA SER A 106 -18.96 5.64 -2.20
C SER A 106 -17.84 5.24 -3.15
N TRP A 107 -17.12 4.17 -2.81
CA TRP A 107 -16.09 3.60 -3.68
C TRP A 107 -16.73 3.11 -4.99
N ASN A 108 -16.14 3.52 -6.11
CA ASN A 108 -16.53 3.04 -7.43
C ASN A 108 -15.55 1.93 -7.85
N PRO A 109 -16.02 0.69 -8.12
CA PRO A 109 -15.18 -0.43 -8.51
C PRO A 109 -14.28 -0.14 -9.72
N ASP A 110 -14.80 0.55 -10.75
CA ASP A 110 -14.02 0.82 -11.96
C ASP A 110 -12.89 1.81 -11.72
N LYS A 111 -13.10 2.77 -10.81
CA LYS A 111 -12.03 3.70 -10.40
C LYS A 111 -10.97 3.03 -9.52
N VAL A 112 -11.34 2.01 -8.75
CA VAL A 112 -10.36 1.16 -8.03
C VAL A 112 -9.59 0.30 -9.04
N LEU A 113 -10.25 -0.24 -10.06
CA LEU A 113 -9.60 -0.96 -11.15
C LEU A 113 -8.60 -0.07 -11.90
N GLU A 114 -8.95 1.18 -12.18
CA GLU A 114 -8.04 2.16 -12.80
C GLU A 114 -6.74 2.31 -12.01
N VAL A 115 -6.82 2.38 -10.67
CA VAL A 115 -5.64 2.43 -9.79
C VAL A 115 -4.84 1.12 -9.89
N LEU A 116 -5.50 -0.03 -9.85
CA LEU A 116 -4.84 -1.34 -10.00
C LEU A 116 -4.09 -1.45 -11.33
N GLU A 117 -4.75 -1.11 -12.45
CA GLU A 117 -4.15 -1.21 -13.78
C GLU A 117 -2.96 -0.22 -13.94
N TYR A 118 -3.05 0.98 -13.34
CA TYR A 118 -1.91 1.89 -13.29
C TYR A 118 -0.72 1.25 -12.55
N VAL A 119 -0.95 0.60 -11.41
CA VAL A 119 0.13 -0.05 -10.63
C VAL A 119 0.72 -1.22 -11.42
N LYS A 120 -0.11 -2.07 -12.02
CA LYS A 120 0.36 -3.18 -12.88
C LYS A 120 1.23 -2.72 -14.05
N LYS A 121 0.88 -1.59 -14.66
CA LYS A 121 1.62 -1.03 -15.79
C LYS A 121 2.98 -0.45 -15.39
N ASN A 122 3.11 0.09 -14.17
CA ASN A 122 4.27 0.91 -13.77
C ASN A 122 5.21 0.22 -12.77
N TYR A 123 4.83 -0.96 -12.24
CA TYR A 123 5.59 -1.70 -11.24
C TYR A 123 5.67 -3.18 -11.59
N ASN A 124 6.68 -3.87 -11.07
CA ASN A 124 6.88 -5.32 -11.29
C ASN A 124 5.93 -6.14 -10.41
N VAL A 125 4.70 -6.33 -10.87
CA VAL A 125 3.60 -6.93 -10.12
C VAL A 125 3.47 -8.43 -10.39
N ASP A 126 3.20 -9.21 -9.35
CA ASP A 126 2.70 -10.57 -9.47
C ASP A 126 1.16 -10.57 -9.55
N GLU A 127 0.65 -10.71 -10.75
CA GLU A 127 -0.80 -10.70 -11.01
C GLU A 127 -1.54 -11.88 -10.39
N SER A 128 -0.85 -12.94 -9.95
CA SER A 128 -1.43 -14.05 -9.22
C SER A 128 -1.61 -13.77 -7.71
N ARG A 129 -1.09 -12.61 -7.22
CA ARG A 129 -1.11 -12.23 -5.80
C ARG A 129 -1.59 -10.79 -5.61
N ILE A 130 -2.85 -10.54 -6.00
CA ILE A 130 -3.52 -9.24 -5.85
C ILE A 130 -4.59 -9.34 -4.77
N TYR A 131 -4.46 -8.53 -3.73
CA TYR A 131 -5.32 -8.56 -2.56
C TYR A 131 -6.00 -7.21 -2.36
N VAL A 132 -7.27 -7.24 -1.95
CA VAL A 132 -8.02 -6.03 -1.61
C VAL A 132 -8.58 -6.16 -0.21
N CYS A 133 -8.41 -5.13 0.60
CA CYS A 133 -9.04 -5.06 1.92
C CYS A 133 -9.60 -3.68 2.20
N GLY A 134 -10.58 -3.60 3.08
CA GLY A 134 -11.16 -2.32 3.48
C GLY A 134 -12.05 -2.43 4.68
N MET A 135 -12.30 -1.27 5.32
CA MET A 135 -13.07 -1.20 6.55
C MET A 135 -14.25 -0.22 6.39
N SER A 136 -15.43 -0.59 6.94
CA SER A 136 -16.63 0.24 6.91
C SER A 136 -17.01 0.60 5.47
N LEU A 137 -17.09 1.88 5.09
CA LEU A 137 -17.27 2.28 3.68
C LEU A 137 -16.25 1.60 2.74
N GLY A 138 -15.00 1.36 3.20
CA GLY A 138 -14.01 0.60 2.47
C GLY A 138 -14.31 -0.89 2.41
N GLY A 139 -14.98 -1.45 3.43
CA GLY A 139 -15.50 -2.83 3.42
C GLY A 139 -16.57 -3.02 2.33
N TYR A 140 -17.51 -2.08 2.21
CA TYR A 140 -18.45 -2.03 1.07
C TYR A 140 -17.70 -1.92 -0.25
N GLY A 141 -16.73 -1.00 -0.34
CA GLY A 141 -15.89 -0.83 -1.54
C GLY A 141 -15.17 -2.11 -1.94
N THR A 142 -14.66 -2.86 -0.95
CA THR A 142 -13.99 -4.15 -1.16
C THR A 142 -14.94 -5.19 -1.75
N LEU A 143 -16.13 -5.35 -1.17
CA LEU A 143 -17.12 -6.32 -1.66
C LEU A 143 -17.66 -5.94 -3.04
N HIS A 144 -17.94 -4.66 -3.29
CA HIS A 144 -18.36 -4.19 -4.62
C HIS A 144 -17.25 -4.36 -5.66
N PHE A 145 -15.99 -4.09 -5.31
CA PHE A 145 -14.87 -4.30 -6.22
C PHE A 145 -14.69 -5.80 -6.53
N ALA A 146 -14.66 -6.63 -5.49
CA ALA A 146 -14.54 -8.07 -5.61
C ALA A 146 -15.71 -8.69 -6.41
N GLY A 147 -16.94 -8.25 -6.18
CA GLY A 147 -18.12 -8.72 -6.92
C GLY A 147 -18.12 -8.34 -8.39
N LYS A 148 -17.59 -7.14 -8.74
CA LYS A 148 -17.52 -6.70 -10.13
C LYS A 148 -16.31 -7.23 -10.89
N HIS A 149 -15.16 -7.31 -10.23
CA HIS A 149 -13.84 -7.62 -10.80
C HIS A 149 -13.15 -8.81 -10.11
N ALA A 150 -13.91 -9.87 -9.81
CA ALA A 150 -13.39 -11.09 -9.16
C ALA A 150 -12.21 -11.70 -9.92
N ASP A 151 -12.21 -11.62 -11.25
CA ASP A 151 -11.15 -12.10 -12.14
C ASP A 151 -9.84 -11.31 -12.07
N LYS A 152 -9.83 -10.17 -11.40
CA LYS A 152 -8.65 -9.28 -11.25
C LYS A 152 -7.94 -9.43 -9.92
N ILE A 153 -8.49 -10.16 -8.97
CA ILE A 153 -7.94 -10.29 -7.61
C ILE A 153 -7.84 -11.75 -7.16
N THR A 154 -6.92 -11.98 -6.26
CA THR A 154 -6.67 -13.32 -5.70
C THR A 154 -7.51 -13.59 -4.46
N ALA A 155 -7.71 -12.58 -3.60
CA ALA A 155 -8.53 -12.67 -2.39
C ALA A 155 -8.95 -11.29 -1.88
N ALA A 156 -9.99 -11.26 -1.05
CA ALA A 156 -10.49 -10.04 -0.44
C ALA A 156 -10.77 -10.18 1.06
N VAL A 157 -10.60 -9.07 1.80
CA VAL A 157 -10.95 -8.98 3.23
C VAL A 157 -11.86 -7.76 3.45
N ALA A 158 -13.11 -7.99 3.82
CA ALA A 158 -14.07 -6.93 4.14
C ALA A 158 -14.30 -6.85 5.65
N ILE A 159 -14.06 -5.68 6.24
CA ILE A 159 -14.25 -5.43 7.68
C ILE A 159 -15.45 -4.49 7.86
N CYS A 160 -16.45 -4.92 8.61
CA CYS A 160 -17.72 -4.21 8.90
C CYS A 160 -18.28 -3.48 7.66
N GLY A 161 -18.43 -4.22 6.56
CA GLY A 161 -18.99 -3.75 5.31
C GLY A 161 -20.22 -4.52 4.90
N GLY A 162 -20.73 -4.26 3.69
CA GLY A 162 -21.83 -5.00 3.09
C GLY A 162 -21.65 -5.08 1.56
N GLY A 163 -22.25 -6.07 0.94
CA GLY A 163 -22.20 -6.32 -0.49
C GLY A 163 -23.59 -6.30 -1.12
N ASN A 164 -23.63 -6.47 -2.45
CA ASN A 164 -24.88 -6.72 -3.16
C ASN A 164 -25.12 -8.22 -3.24
N VAL A 165 -26.32 -8.69 -2.96
CA VAL A 165 -26.71 -10.10 -3.09
C VAL A 165 -26.49 -10.61 -4.52
N SER A 166 -26.69 -9.76 -5.54
CA SER A 166 -26.45 -10.07 -6.95
C SER A 166 -25.00 -10.43 -7.27
N ASP A 167 -24.03 -10.02 -6.43
CA ASP A 167 -22.62 -10.29 -6.63
C ASP A 167 -22.16 -11.63 -5.98
N GLY A 168 -23.05 -12.30 -5.24
CA GLY A 168 -22.75 -13.50 -4.46
C GLY A 168 -22.07 -14.62 -5.27
N CYS A 169 -22.55 -14.91 -6.47
CA CYS A 169 -21.95 -15.92 -7.33
C CYS A 169 -20.50 -15.61 -7.71
N LYS A 170 -20.18 -14.32 -7.96
CA LYS A 170 -18.82 -13.89 -8.28
C LYS A 170 -17.94 -13.87 -7.04
N LEU A 171 -18.46 -13.38 -5.92
CA LEU A 171 -17.75 -13.39 -4.65
C LEU A 171 -17.37 -14.82 -4.20
N ALA A 172 -18.21 -15.81 -4.51
CA ALA A 172 -17.91 -17.22 -4.23
C ALA A 172 -16.74 -17.80 -5.05
N THR A 173 -16.28 -17.12 -6.08
CA THR A 173 -15.15 -17.59 -6.92
C THR A 173 -13.77 -17.24 -6.37
N ILE A 174 -13.71 -16.40 -5.32
CA ILE A 174 -12.46 -15.97 -4.69
C ILE A 174 -12.46 -16.27 -3.19
N PRO A 175 -11.30 -16.50 -2.57
CA PRO A 175 -11.16 -16.50 -1.12
C PRO A 175 -11.61 -15.13 -0.55
N LEU A 176 -12.66 -15.17 0.28
CA LEU A 176 -13.25 -13.98 0.88
C LEU A 176 -13.29 -14.14 2.40
N TRP A 177 -12.70 -13.20 3.12
CA TRP A 177 -12.81 -13.10 4.57
C TRP A 177 -13.65 -11.88 4.94
N ILE A 178 -14.77 -12.13 5.63
CA ILE A 178 -15.63 -11.08 6.19
C ILE A 178 -15.45 -11.08 7.71
N GLN A 179 -15.13 -9.91 8.26
CA GLN A 179 -15.05 -9.69 9.71
C GLN A 179 -16.02 -8.59 10.10
N HIS A 180 -16.90 -8.86 11.08
CA HIS A 180 -17.88 -7.90 11.56
C HIS A 180 -18.11 -8.08 13.06
N GLY A 181 -18.27 -6.96 13.79
CA GLY A 181 -18.69 -6.99 15.18
C GLY A 181 -20.18 -7.27 15.28
N ASP A 182 -20.58 -8.16 16.18
CA ASP A 182 -21.99 -8.52 16.42
C ASP A 182 -22.82 -7.35 17.00
N ILE A 183 -22.15 -6.40 17.65
CA ILE A 183 -22.75 -5.20 18.25
C ILE A 183 -22.24 -3.93 17.52
N ASP A 184 -22.16 -3.95 16.18
CA ASP A 184 -21.81 -2.75 15.41
C ASP A 184 -23.05 -1.87 15.23
N TYR A 185 -23.08 -0.70 15.91
CA TYR A 185 -24.19 0.25 15.84
C TYR A 185 -24.14 1.18 14.62
N ILE A 186 -23.06 1.17 13.85
CA ILE A 186 -22.88 2.05 12.68
C ILE A 186 -23.19 1.30 11.40
N VAL A 187 -22.66 0.09 11.27
CA VAL A 187 -22.95 -0.83 10.17
C VAL A 187 -23.54 -2.12 10.78
N PRO A 188 -24.85 -2.33 10.69
CA PRO A 188 -25.46 -3.54 11.27
C PRO A 188 -24.84 -4.81 10.70
N LEU A 189 -24.67 -5.83 11.55
CA LEU A 189 -24.11 -7.14 11.16
C LEU A 189 -24.85 -7.76 9.95
N SER A 190 -26.17 -7.50 9.83
CA SER A 190 -27.00 -7.95 8.69
C SER A 190 -26.47 -7.50 7.32
N GLU A 191 -25.67 -6.42 7.25
CA GLU A 191 -25.06 -5.99 6.00
C GLU A 191 -24.02 -6.99 5.48
N SER A 192 -23.33 -7.70 6.38
CA SER A 192 -22.38 -8.75 6.04
C SER A 192 -23.01 -10.15 5.92
N GLN A 193 -24.27 -10.31 6.35
CA GLN A 193 -24.99 -11.60 6.32
C GLN A 193 -25.87 -11.79 5.07
N LYS A 194 -25.99 -10.76 4.24
CA LYS A 194 -26.70 -10.80 2.96
C LYS A 194 -25.98 -11.70 1.97
#